data_0ebf1ac56c911e3fa1741b1562fe8d56
#
_entry.id   0ebf1ac56c911e3fa1741b1562fe8d56
#
_cell.length_a   1.000
_cell.length_b   1.000
_cell.length_c   1.000
_cell.angle_alpha   90.00
_cell.angle_beta   90.00
_cell.angle_gamma   90.00
#
_symmetry.space_group_name_H-M   'P 1'
#
loop_
_entity.id
_entity.type
_entity.pdbx_description
1 polymer ?
#
loop_
_entity_poly.entity_id
_entity_poly.type
_entity_poly.pdbx_seq_one_letter_code
_entity_poly.pdbx_strand_id
1 'polypeptide(L)'
;MKKLFTILTLMLVMASFNVNAQERDESWLEYDNGVFLTDIGLLSGDPIYWGNMFTPSQLADFEGYQLTQVKIWDHTPYNGYLIIYQDNSTTGPLDMVYTQQYSVAGTNDWTEIKLDTPVVLDVTKNLWITFNNTDGQFTIPAADDCGDANSRWISEDGREWSDASTVGMPPFTWLIRGLISNDGVSVVELGAENAQIHPNPATSVLNVTANNIQNVSIFDLTGREVGHHEAMGNEVAIDVAGYQLGLYLVRIETEAGIIVKKVAIQ
;
A
#
# COMPACT_ATOMS: atom_id res chain seq x y z
N MET A 1 -58.80 -36.49 -35.30
CA MET A 1 -58.28 -35.13 -35.13
C MET A 1 -57.35 -35.13 -33.91
N LYS A 2 -56.03 -35.28 -34.20
CA LYS A 2 -55.01 -35.25 -33.15
C LYS A 2 -54.34 -33.87 -33.21
N LYS A 3 -54.46 -33.09 -32.17
CA LYS A 3 -53.77 -31.77 -32.02
C LYS A 3 -52.36 -32.03 -31.57
N LEU A 4 -51.38 -31.67 -32.40
CA LEU A 4 -49.95 -31.70 -32.09
C LEU A 4 -49.60 -30.45 -31.27
N PHE A 5 -49.17 -30.62 -30.02
CA PHE A 5 -48.64 -29.55 -29.19
C PHE A 5 -47.14 -29.46 -29.43
N THR A 6 -46.70 -28.39 -30.08
CA THR A 6 -45.27 -28.09 -30.25
C THR A 6 -44.79 -27.34 -28.99
N ILE A 7 -43.99 -27.98 -28.14
CA ILE A 7 -43.32 -27.35 -27.04
C ILE A 7 -42.05 -26.68 -27.56
N LEU A 8 -42.02 -25.38 -27.59
CA LEU A 8 -40.85 -24.58 -27.90
C LEU A 8 -39.98 -24.47 -26.62
N THR A 9 -38.93 -25.26 -26.53
CA THR A 9 -37.96 -25.19 -25.41
C THR A 9 -37.04 -24.01 -25.66
N LEU A 10 -37.23 -22.94 -24.90
CA LEU A 10 -36.33 -21.78 -24.86
C LEU A 10 -35.07 -22.17 -24.06
N MET A 11 -33.98 -22.48 -24.76
CA MET A 11 -32.64 -22.68 -24.12
C MET A 11 -32.13 -21.29 -23.69
N LEU A 12 -32.22 -21.01 -22.40
CA LEU A 12 -31.55 -19.86 -21.77
C LEU A 12 -30.06 -20.21 -21.62
N VAL A 13 -29.23 -19.71 -22.54
CA VAL A 13 -27.78 -19.78 -22.39
C VAL A 13 -27.38 -18.79 -21.31
N MET A 14 -27.19 -19.27 -20.08
CA MET A 14 -26.52 -18.51 -19.05
C MET A 14 -25.03 -18.45 -19.40
N ALA A 15 -24.58 -17.35 -19.97
CA ALA A 15 -23.18 -17.01 -20.02
C ALA A 15 -22.74 -16.72 -18.58
N SER A 16 -22.06 -17.67 -17.96
CA SER A 16 -21.38 -17.45 -16.68
C SER A 16 -20.20 -16.51 -16.98
N PHE A 17 -20.38 -15.25 -16.67
CA PHE A 17 -19.26 -14.33 -16.55
C PHE A 17 -18.43 -14.78 -15.33
N ASN A 18 -17.29 -15.40 -15.57
CA ASN A 18 -16.27 -15.54 -14.55
C ASN A 18 -15.69 -14.14 -14.32
N VAL A 19 -16.26 -13.40 -13.39
CA VAL A 19 -15.56 -12.30 -12.75
C VAL A 19 -14.48 -12.96 -11.92
N ASN A 20 -13.27 -13.03 -12.42
CA ASN A 20 -12.09 -13.27 -11.58
C ASN A 20 -11.98 -12.02 -10.68
N ALA A 21 -12.64 -12.04 -9.54
CA ALA A 21 -12.21 -11.22 -8.42
C ALA A 21 -10.78 -11.71 -8.13
N GLN A 22 -9.79 -10.87 -8.36
CA GLN A 22 -8.43 -11.13 -7.91
C GLN A 22 -8.55 -11.30 -6.41
N GLU A 23 -8.29 -12.52 -5.90
CA GLU A 23 -8.29 -12.76 -4.47
C GLU A 23 -7.28 -11.80 -3.86
N ARG A 24 -7.73 -11.03 -2.88
CA ARG A 24 -6.87 -10.23 -2.02
C ARG A 24 -5.94 -11.21 -1.31
N ASP A 25 -4.67 -11.14 -1.63
CA ASP A 25 -3.68 -11.88 -0.89
C ASP A 25 -3.04 -10.91 0.11
N GLU A 26 -3.43 -11.09 1.37
CA GLU A 26 -2.96 -10.29 2.50
C GLU A 26 -2.17 -11.18 3.44
N SER A 27 -1.07 -10.69 3.98
CA SER A 27 -0.27 -11.39 4.98
C SER A 27 0.20 -10.45 6.08
N TRP A 28 0.31 -10.97 7.31
CA TRP A 28 0.89 -10.24 8.42
C TRP A 28 2.38 -10.57 8.56
N LEU A 29 3.19 -9.53 8.57
CA LEU A 29 4.58 -9.60 9.03
C LEU A 29 4.58 -9.44 10.54
N GLU A 30 4.97 -10.48 11.28
CA GLU A 30 4.91 -10.50 12.73
C GLU A 30 6.00 -11.40 13.33
N TYR A 31 6.40 -11.09 14.56
CA TYR A 31 7.30 -11.91 15.38
C TYR A 31 6.63 -12.41 16.67
N ASP A 32 5.66 -11.66 17.16
CA ASP A 32 5.03 -11.87 18.45
C ASP A 32 3.92 -12.96 18.41
N ASN A 33 3.57 -13.45 19.59
CA ASN A 33 2.49 -14.41 19.78
C ASN A 33 1.13 -13.77 20.10
N GLY A 34 1.03 -12.44 20.05
CA GLY A 34 -0.18 -11.68 20.35
C GLY A 34 -0.51 -11.54 21.85
N VAL A 35 0.37 -11.97 22.73
CA VAL A 35 0.15 -11.91 24.19
C VAL A 35 0.99 -10.80 24.80
N PHE A 36 0.30 -9.78 25.35
CA PHE A 36 0.96 -8.71 26.09
C PHE A 36 1.58 -9.24 27.38
N LEU A 37 2.85 -8.95 27.61
CA LEU A 37 3.58 -9.30 28.81
C LEU A 37 3.81 -8.09 29.73
N THR A 38 4.37 -7.01 29.17
CA THR A 38 4.77 -5.82 29.93
C THR A 38 4.97 -4.62 29.03
N ASP A 39 5.09 -3.44 29.66
CA ASP A 39 5.57 -2.23 28.98
C ASP A 39 7.04 -1.97 29.30
N ILE A 40 7.75 -1.46 28.30
CA ILE A 40 9.14 -1.02 28.38
C ILE A 40 9.23 0.48 28.16
N GLY A 41 10.13 1.14 28.85
CA GLY A 41 10.39 2.59 28.67
C GLY A 41 11.57 3.03 29.49
N LEU A 42 12.01 4.27 29.28
CA LEU A 42 13.07 4.89 30.06
C LEU A 42 12.49 5.51 31.36
N LEU A 43 13.14 5.28 32.48
CA LEU A 43 12.74 5.89 33.76
C LEU A 43 12.86 7.41 33.75
N SER A 44 13.69 7.97 32.88
CA SER A 44 13.81 9.42 32.68
C SER A 44 12.59 10.05 32.03
N GLY A 45 11.75 9.28 31.36
CA GLY A 45 10.63 9.78 30.56
C GLY A 45 11.04 10.39 29.22
N ASP A 46 12.29 10.14 28.79
CA ASP A 46 12.75 10.59 27.48
C ASP A 46 12.07 9.79 26.35
N PRO A 47 11.90 10.38 25.16
CA PRO A 47 11.45 9.66 23.97
C PRO A 47 12.34 8.47 23.68
N ILE A 48 11.75 7.41 23.18
CA ILE A 48 12.45 6.19 22.80
C ILE A 48 11.94 5.72 21.42
N TYR A 49 12.83 5.12 20.65
CA TYR A 49 12.54 4.52 19.35
C TYR A 49 12.64 3.01 19.47
N TRP A 50 11.71 2.30 18.85
CA TRP A 50 11.72 0.84 18.84
C TRP A 50 11.13 0.31 17.55
N GLY A 51 11.42 -0.93 17.21
CA GLY A 51 10.90 -1.51 15.97
C GLY A 51 11.33 -2.93 15.70
N ASN A 52 10.73 -3.46 14.66
CA ASN A 52 11.03 -4.76 14.09
C ASN A 52 11.69 -4.59 12.72
N MET A 53 12.64 -5.49 12.38
CA MET A 53 13.26 -5.56 11.08
C MET A 53 12.90 -6.89 10.42
N PHE A 54 12.42 -6.84 9.18
CA PHE A 54 12.16 -8.02 8.34
C PHE A 54 13.20 -8.10 7.24
N THR A 55 13.89 -9.23 7.15
CA THR A 55 15.01 -9.42 6.22
C THR A 55 14.53 -9.75 4.80
N PRO A 56 15.39 -9.57 3.76
CA PRO A 56 15.07 -9.99 2.40
C PRO A 56 14.62 -11.44 2.28
N SER A 57 15.17 -12.34 3.11
CA SER A 57 14.76 -13.75 3.11
C SER A 57 13.34 -13.98 3.62
N GLN A 58 12.84 -13.12 4.51
CA GLN A 58 11.47 -13.16 5.00
C GLN A 58 10.48 -12.47 4.05
N LEU A 59 11.00 -11.59 3.19
CA LEU A 59 10.21 -10.82 2.24
C LEU A 59 10.20 -11.42 0.82
N ALA A 60 11.00 -12.47 0.56
CA ALA A 60 11.26 -12.97 -0.79
C ALA A 60 10.01 -13.37 -1.60
N ASP A 61 8.98 -13.87 -0.94
CA ASP A 61 7.72 -14.29 -1.58
C ASP A 61 6.73 -13.14 -1.79
N PHE A 62 7.08 -11.91 -1.37
CA PHE A 62 6.19 -10.75 -1.37
C PHE A 62 6.59 -9.67 -2.39
N GLU A 63 7.24 -10.05 -3.50
CA GLU A 63 7.52 -9.11 -4.58
C GLU A 63 6.23 -8.51 -5.14
N GLY A 64 6.18 -7.18 -5.26
CA GLY A 64 4.99 -6.45 -5.70
C GLY A 64 3.95 -6.17 -4.62
N TYR A 65 4.17 -6.64 -3.39
CA TYR A 65 3.32 -6.29 -2.25
C TYR A 65 3.62 -4.90 -1.72
N GLN A 66 2.69 -4.37 -0.93
CA GLN A 66 2.80 -3.09 -0.25
C GLN A 66 2.45 -3.24 1.22
N LEU A 67 3.16 -2.55 2.09
CA LEU A 67 2.73 -2.35 3.47
C LEU A 67 1.58 -1.33 3.46
N THR A 68 0.40 -1.77 3.87
CA THR A 68 -0.84 -0.97 3.82
C THR A 68 -1.30 -0.51 5.19
N GLN A 69 -0.96 -1.27 6.23
CA GLN A 69 -1.37 -1.03 7.60
C GLN A 69 -0.31 -1.56 8.56
N VAL A 70 -0.21 -0.93 9.70
CA VAL A 70 0.57 -1.42 10.84
C VAL A 70 -0.35 -1.50 12.04
N LYS A 71 -0.15 -2.46 12.93
CA LYS A 71 -0.81 -2.47 14.23
C LYS A 71 0.21 -2.60 15.35
N ILE A 72 -0.13 -1.97 16.47
CA ILE A 72 0.66 -1.98 17.69
C ILE A 72 -0.29 -2.27 18.85
N TRP A 73 0.20 -3.00 19.85
CA TRP A 73 -0.58 -3.19 21.08
C TRP A 73 -0.68 -1.86 21.83
N ASP A 74 -1.87 -1.51 22.27
CA ASP A 74 -2.20 -0.25 22.89
C ASP A 74 -2.54 -0.47 24.38
N HIS A 75 -1.56 -0.29 25.27
CA HIS A 75 -1.75 -0.47 26.71
C HIS A 75 -1.82 0.86 27.45
N THR A 76 -0.94 1.81 27.14
CA THR A 76 -0.86 3.12 27.78
C THR A 76 -1.04 4.23 26.73
N PRO A 77 -1.84 5.29 26.99
CA PRO A 77 -2.01 6.38 26.02
C PRO A 77 -0.71 7.13 25.75
N TYR A 78 -0.38 7.33 24.48
CA TYR A 78 0.72 8.20 24.05
C TYR A 78 0.59 8.60 22.57
N ASN A 79 1.43 9.57 22.15
CA ASN A 79 1.53 10.02 20.78
C ASN A 79 2.95 9.78 20.26
N GLY A 80 3.08 9.62 18.95
CA GLY A 80 4.38 9.44 18.33
C GLY A 80 4.32 9.39 16.81
N TYR A 81 5.38 8.83 16.23
CA TYR A 81 5.51 8.65 14.80
C TYR A 81 5.77 7.18 14.47
N LEU A 82 5.01 6.65 13.52
CA LEU A 82 5.34 5.46 12.76
C LEU A 82 6.36 5.87 11.70
N ILE A 83 7.48 5.16 11.61
CA ILE A 83 8.56 5.44 10.65
C ILE A 83 8.96 4.13 9.98
N ILE A 84 8.92 4.12 8.65
CA ILE A 84 9.28 2.96 7.83
C ILE A 84 10.59 3.26 7.09
N TYR A 85 11.49 2.28 7.11
CA TYR A 85 12.74 2.34 6.36
C TYR A 85 12.90 1.11 5.47
N GLN A 86 13.62 1.28 4.36
CA GLN A 86 14.01 0.17 3.50
C GLN A 86 15.47 0.34 3.08
N ASP A 87 16.37 -0.45 3.66
CA ASP A 87 17.79 -0.40 3.39
C ASP A 87 18.47 -1.75 3.61
N ASN A 88 19.79 -1.82 3.38
CA ASN A 88 20.59 -3.02 3.61
C ASN A 88 21.39 -2.97 4.92
N SER A 89 21.08 -2.04 5.82
CA SER A 89 21.75 -1.93 7.09
C SER A 89 21.38 -3.09 8.03
N THR A 90 22.36 -3.55 8.80
CA THR A 90 22.19 -4.58 9.84
C THR A 90 22.49 -4.05 11.24
N THR A 91 22.71 -2.74 11.38
CA THR A 91 23.07 -2.07 12.64
C THR A 91 22.11 -0.98 13.05
N GLY A 92 21.00 -0.84 12.31
CA GLY A 92 19.94 0.14 12.50
C GLY A 92 19.49 0.73 11.17
N PRO A 93 18.26 1.23 11.08
CA PRO A 93 17.69 1.76 9.85
C PRO A 93 18.35 3.09 9.45
N LEU A 94 18.51 3.30 8.12
CA LEU A 94 19.15 4.48 7.54
C LEU A 94 18.26 5.23 6.56
N ASP A 95 17.61 4.51 5.63
CA ASP A 95 16.87 5.11 4.52
C ASP A 95 15.37 5.15 4.82
N MET A 96 14.91 6.26 5.40
CA MET A 96 13.50 6.48 5.68
C MET A 96 12.70 6.65 4.39
N VAL A 97 11.67 5.82 4.21
CA VAL A 97 10.77 5.86 3.04
C VAL A 97 9.37 6.38 3.38
N TYR A 98 8.99 6.36 4.67
CA TYR A 98 7.67 6.82 5.10
C TYR A 98 7.67 7.24 6.57
N THR A 99 6.82 8.22 6.91
CA THR A 99 6.50 8.58 8.29
C THR A 99 5.08 9.09 8.41
N GLN A 100 4.42 8.76 9.53
CA GLN A 100 3.04 9.18 9.85
C GLN A 100 2.91 9.37 11.35
N GLN A 101 2.23 10.44 11.77
CA GLN A 101 1.87 10.63 13.16
C GLN A 101 0.77 9.63 13.56
N TYR A 102 0.85 9.11 14.77
CA TYR A 102 -0.17 8.26 15.36
C TYR A 102 -0.42 8.59 16.83
N SER A 103 -1.51 8.07 17.35
CA SER A 103 -1.86 8.12 18.77
C SER A 103 -2.50 6.82 19.20
N VAL A 104 -2.26 6.42 20.43
CA VAL A 104 -2.89 5.29 21.10
C VAL A 104 -3.62 5.76 22.35
N ALA A 105 -4.72 5.11 22.67
CA ALA A 105 -5.67 5.55 23.70
C ALA A 105 -5.59 4.77 25.02
N GLY A 106 -4.80 3.71 25.08
CA GLY A 106 -4.70 2.82 26.24
C GLY A 106 -5.86 1.83 26.34
N THR A 107 -6.23 1.23 25.21
CA THR A 107 -7.40 0.35 25.14
C THR A 107 -7.16 -1.07 25.65
N ASN A 108 -5.90 -1.45 25.84
CA ASN A 108 -5.46 -2.82 26.16
C ASN A 108 -5.87 -3.82 25.05
N ASP A 109 -5.72 -3.40 23.81
CA ASP A 109 -6.00 -4.15 22.58
C ASP A 109 -5.09 -3.65 21.45
N TRP A 110 -5.21 -4.22 20.27
CA TRP A 110 -4.50 -3.76 19.09
C TRP A 110 -5.08 -2.46 18.54
N THR A 111 -4.23 -1.45 18.37
CA THR A 111 -4.56 -0.25 17.60
C THR A 111 -4.03 -0.41 16.17
N GLU A 112 -4.91 -0.28 15.20
CA GLU A 112 -4.61 -0.35 13.77
C GLU A 112 -4.33 1.04 13.20
N ILE A 113 -3.20 1.16 12.51
CA ILE A 113 -2.73 2.39 11.87
C ILE A 113 -2.68 2.11 10.37
N LYS A 114 -3.73 2.54 9.66
CA LYS A 114 -3.72 2.48 8.20
C LYS A 114 -2.75 3.53 7.68
N LEU A 115 -1.88 3.15 6.74
CA LEU A 115 -0.96 4.09 6.11
C LEU A 115 -1.73 5.03 5.17
N ASP A 116 -1.46 6.35 5.27
CA ASP A 116 -2.04 7.34 4.36
C ASP A 116 -1.64 7.08 2.91
N THR A 117 -0.43 6.55 2.72
CA THR A 117 0.07 6.06 1.43
C THR A 117 0.75 4.72 1.65
N PRO A 118 0.31 3.64 0.99
CA PRO A 118 0.97 2.35 1.07
C PRO A 118 2.44 2.41 0.65
N VAL A 119 3.29 1.65 1.32
CA VAL A 119 4.73 1.58 1.03
C VAL A 119 5.01 0.33 0.21
N VAL A 120 5.48 0.51 -1.03
CA VAL A 120 5.88 -0.60 -1.91
C VAL A 120 7.08 -1.32 -1.29
N LEU A 121 7.03 -2.64 -1.21
CA LEU A 121 8.12 -3.45 -0.69
C LEU A 121 9.25 -3.57 -1.71
N ASP A 122 10.46 -3.24 -1.28
CA ASP A 122 11.69 -3.63 -1.96
C ASP A 122 12.21 -4.91 -1.27
N VAL A 123 11.83 -6.07 -1.80
CA VAL A 123 12.17 -7.37 -1.20
C VAL A 123 13.67 -7.68 -1.20
N THR A 124 14.49 -6.84 -1.84
CA THR A 124 15.97 -6.95 -1.81
C THR A 124 16.60 -6.22 -0.62
N LYS A 125 15.78 -5.51 0.17
CA LYS A 125 16.17 -4.72 1.33
C LYS A 125 15.51 -5.22 2.60
N ASN A 126 16.08 -4.86 3.74
CA ASN A 126 15.41 -4.99 5.02
C ASN A 126 14.26 -3.99 5.09
N LEU A 127 13.10 -4.44 5.55
CA LEU A 127 11.99 -3.57 5.93
C LEU A 127 12.03 -3.34 7.43
N TRP A 128 12.11 -2.08 7.84
CA TRP A 128 12.03 -1.70 9.24
C TRP A 128 10.68 -1.04 9.50
N ILE A 129 9.95 -1.57 10.45
CA ILE A 129 8.73 -0.96 10.98
C ILE A 129 9.06 -0.46 12.37
N THR A 130 9.21 0.86 12.51
CA THR A 130 9.66 1.48 13.74
C THR A 130 8.67 2.51 14.24
N PHE A 131 8.73 2.75 15.52
CA PHE A 131 7.93 3.75 16.22
C PHE A 131 8.82 4.63 17.08
N ASN A 132 8.33 5.81 17.41
CA ASN A 132 8.78 6.53 18.57
C ASN A 132 7.58 6.99 19.40
N ASN A 133 7.82 7.28 20.68
CA ASN A 133 6.88 8.03 21.50
C ASN A 133 7.44 9.43 21.77
N THR A 134 6.53 10.38 22.01
CA THR A 134 6.90 11.73 22.42
C THR A 134 6.73 11.94 23.93
N ASP A 135 6.12 10.97 24.62
CA ASP A 135 5.72 11.07 26.03
C ASP A 135 6.12 9.76 26.73
N GLY A 136 7.30 9.66 27.29
CA GLY A 136 7.85 8.40 27.40
C GLY A 136 8.02 7.68 28.71
N GLN A 137 7.06 7.24 29.48
CA GLN A 137 7.31 6.25 30.54
C GLN A 137 6.55 4.94 30.29
N PHE A 138 7.28 3.80 30.21
CA PHE A 138 6.69 2.46 30.12
C PHE A 138 5.57 2.35 29.07
N THR A 139 5.86 2.70 27.84
CA THR A 139 4.84 2.80 26.80
C THR A 139 5.02 1.85 25.64
N ILE A 140 6.13 1.10 25.61
CA ILE A 140 6.41 0.16 24.55
C ILE A 140 5.90 -1.22 24.92
N PRO A 141 4.84 -1.71 24.31
CA PRO A 141 4.27 -3.02 24.63
C PRO A 141 5.17 -4.14 24.11
N ALA A 142 5.44 -5.08 24.97
CA ALA A 142 6.29 -6.23 24.68
C ALA A 142 5.60 -7.56 25.04
N ALA A 143 5.90 -8.57 24.25
CA ALA A 143 5.57 -9.98 24.46
C ALA A 143 6.79 -10.78 24.94
N ASP A 144 6.61 -12.06 25.21
CA ASP A 144 7.69 -13.00 25.43
C ASP A 144 8.64 -13.05 24.24
N ASP A 145 9.92 -13.34 24.50
CA ASP A 145 10.95 -13.47 23.48
C ASP A 145 10.65 -14.59 22.48
N CYS A 146 10.61 -14.23 21.20
CA CYS A 146 10.46 -15.20 20.12
C CYS A 146 11.78 -15.84 19.67
N GLY A 147 12.92 -15.38 20.23
CA GLY A 147 14.26 -15.86 19.88
C GLY A 147 14.90 -15.19 18.67
N ASP A 148 14.23 -14.24 18.00
CA ASP A 148 14.77 -13.49 16.87
C ASP A 148 15.18 -12.08 17.29
N ALA A 149 16.46 -11.75 17.13
CA ALA A 149 17.01 -10.42 17.48
C ALA A 149 16.37 -9.28 16.69
N ASN A 150 15.84 -9.56 15.49
CA ASN A 150 15.18 -8.56 14.65
C ASN A 150 13.82 -8.09 15.17
N SER A 151 13.30 -8.75 16.19
CA SER A 151 12.02 -8.44 16.84
C SER A 151 12.12 -7.41 17.97
N ARG A 152 13.33 -6.84 18.25
CA ARG A 152 13.54 -6.06 19.48
C ARG A 152 14.59 -4.95 19.34
N TRP A 153 14.60 -4.28 18.20
CA TRP A 153 15.45 -3.12 18.00
C TRP A 153 14.99 -1.92 18.83
N ILE A 154 15.97 -1.20 19.41
CA ILE A 154 15.71 -0.04 20.26
C ILE A 154 16.78 1.04 20.04
N SER A 155 16.38 2.32 20.21
CA SER A 155 17.27 3.47 20.14
C SER A 155 16.76 4.59 21.04
N GLU A 156 17.66 5.35 21.66
CA GLU A 156 17.33 6.54 22.45
C GLU A 156 17.27 7.81 21.60
N ASP A 157 17.90 7.84 20.45
CA ASP A 157 18.04 9.03 19.60
C ASP A 157 17.54 8.85 18.16
N GLY A 158 17.10 7.64 17.81
CA GLY A 158 16.67 7.25 16.46
C GLY A 158 17.82 7.10 15.46
N ARG A 159 19.08 7.14 15.90
CA ARG A 159 20.29 7.05 15.07
C ARG A 159 21.15 5.84 15.40
N GLU A 160 21.43 5.66 16.68
CA GLU A 160 22.19 4.52 17.17
C GLU A 160 21.22 3.46 17.68
N TRP A 161 21.16 2.33 16.99
CA TRP A 161 20.24 1.24 17.29
C TRP A 161 20.97 0.03 17.85
N SER A 162 20.30 -0.67 18.73
CA SER A 162 20.81 -1.88 19.38
C SER A 162 19.71 -2.93 19.52
N ASP A 163 20.10 -4.19 19.59
CA ASP A 163 19.24 -5.24 20.14
C ASP A 163 19.01 -4.95 21.62
N ALA A 164 17.77 -4.83 22.07
CA ALA A 164 17.41 -4.49 23.44
C ALA A 164 18.09 -5.41 24.47
N SER A 165 18.32 -6.68 24.16
CA SER A 165 19.01 -7.61 25.05
C SER A 165 20.49 -7.29 25.25
N THR A 166 21.12 -6.55 24.33
CA THR A 166 22.53 -6.16 24.43
C THR A 166 22.75 -4.92 25.29
N VAL A 167 21.70 -4.14 25.55
CA VAL A 167 21.75 -2.94 26.40
C VAL A 167 21.22 -3.18 27.81
N GLY A 168 21.18 -4.45 28.23
CA GLY A 168 20.85 -4.86 29.60
C GLY A 168 19.36 -5.05 29.88
N MET A 169 18.53 -5.03 28.84
CA MET A 169 17.11 -5.42 28.95
C MET A 169 16.98 -6.94 28.85
N PRO A 170 15.98 -7.55 29.47
CA PRO A 170 15.59 -8.91 29.13
C PRO A 170 15.24 -9.01 27.64
N PRO A 171 15.40 -10.18 27.00
CA PRO A 171 14.94 -10.37 25.64
C PRO A 171 13.42 -10.33 25.60
N PHE A 172 12.89 -9.44 24.74
CA PHE A 172 11.45 -9.28 24.47
C PHE A 172 11.21 -9.34 22.98
N THR A 173 9.94 -9.43 22.61
CA THR A 173 9.47 -9.23 21.25
C THR A 173 8.51 -8.03 21.28
N TRP A 174 8.74 -7.03 20.43
CA TRP A 174 7.81 -5.90 20.33
C TRP A 174 6.49 -6.36 19.71
N LEU A 175 5.37 -5.91 20.26
CA LEU A 175 4.02 -6.16 19.74
C LEU A 175 3.73 -5.21 18.56
N ILE A 176 4.38 -5.46 17.45
CA ILE A 176 4.30 -4.69 16.20
C ILE A 176 4.06 -5.66 15.04
N ARG A 177 3.03 -5.40 14.23
CA ARG A 177 2.73 -6.18 13.03
C ARG A 177 2.48 -5.29 11.83
N GLY A 178 2.94 -5.71 10.65
CA GLY A 178 2.67 -5.05 9.39
C GLY A 178 1.75 -5.86 8.51
N LEU A 179 0.66 -5.27 8.02
CA LEU A 179 -0.18 -5.88 7.00
C LEU A 179 0.37 -5.54 5.64
N ILE A 180 0.75 -6.55 4.90
CA ILE A 180 1.15 -6.43 3.51
C ILE A 180 0.06 -7.01 2.61
N SER A 181 -0.13 -6.40 1.47
CA SER A 181 -1.13 -6.80 0.49
C SER A 181 -0.58 -6.67 -0.92
N ASN A 182 -0.91 -7.62 -1.77
CA ASN A 182 -0.70 -7.53 -3.20
C ASN A 182 -1.82 -6.75 -3.89
N ASP A 183 -2.77 -6.19 -3.15
CA ASP A 183 -3.57 -5.07 -3.65
C ASP A 183 -2.57 -3.98 -4.05
N GLY A 184 -1.70 -4.43 -4.98
CA GLY A 184 -0.75 -3.59 -5.62
C GLY A 184 -1.45 -2.29 -5.91
N VAL A 185 -0.70 -1.19 -6.03
CA VAL A 185 -1.21 -0.06 -6.78
C VAL A 185 -1.92 -0.65 -7.98
N SER A 186 -3.14 -1.17 -7.75
CA SER A 186 -4.16 -0.85 -8.69
C SER A 186 -4.05 0.67 -8.64
N VAL A 187 -3.34 1.27 -9.54
CA VAL A 187 -4.12 2.16 -10.39
C VAL A 187 -5.41 1.42 -10.41
N VAL A 188 -6.35 1.82 -9.50
CA VAL A 188 -7.70 1.31 -9.61
C VAL A 188 -7.95 1.59 -11.06
N GLU A 189 -7.77 0.57 -11.90
CA GLU A 189 -8.34 0.56 -13.20
C GLU A 189 -9.83 0.49 -12.88
N LEU A 190 -10.28 1.58 -12.23
CA LEU A 190 -11.67 1.85 -11.95
C LEU A 190 -12.31 1.81 -13.30
N GLY A 191 -12.73 0.58 -13.66
CA GLY A 191 -13.34 0.31 -14.94
C GLY A 191 -12.40 0.59 -16.11
N ALA A 192 -11.27 -0.10 -16.22
CA ALA A 192 -10.62 -0.30 -17.53
C ALA A 192 -11.64 -0.74 -18.57
N GLU A 193 -12.71 -1.38 -18.12
CA GLU A 193 -13.89 -1.71 -18.92
C GLU A 193 -14.77 -0.50 -19.26
N ASN A 194 -14.68 0.60 -18.51
CA ASN A 194 -15.56 1.77 -18.69
C ASN A 194 -14.89 2.97 -19.38
N ALA A 195 -13.55 2.95 -19.60
CA ALA A 195 -12.88 3.95 -20.40
C ALA A 195 -12.45 3.37 -21.75
N GLN A 196 -12.90 3.98 -22.83
CA GLN A 196 -12.51 3.62 -24.19
C GLN A 196 -11.75 4.78 -24.82
N ILE A 197 -10.72 4.43 -25.59
CA ILE A 197 -9.97 5.38 -26.40
C ILE A 197 -9.96 4.87 -27.83
N HIS A 198 -10.48 5.67 -28.75
CA HIS A 198 -10.52 5.30 -30.15
C HIS A 198 -10.47 6.52 -31.10
N PRO A 199 -9.91 6.35 -32.32
CA PRO A 199 -9.19 5.18 -32.77
C PRO A 199 -7.84 5.01 -32.05
N ASN A 200 -7.35 3.79 -31.97
CA ASN A 200 -6.00 3.50 -31.54
C ASN A 200 -5.39 2.47 -32.53
N PRO A 201 -4.47 2.88 -33.41
CA PRO A 201 -3.78 4.17 -33.51
C PRO A 201 -4.68 5.33 -33.95
N ALA A 202 -4.38 6.54 -33.44
CA ALA A 202 -5.02 7.79 -33.82
C ALA A 202 -4.18 8.57 -34.84
N THR A 203 -4.85 9.32 -35.74
CA THR A 203 -4.17 10.14 -36.77
C THR A 203 -4.45 11.63 -36.63
N SER A 204 -5.67 12.00 -36.28
CA SER A 204 -6.08 13.42 -36.15
C SER A 204 -6.89 13.69 -34.92
N VAL A 205 -7.82 12.81 -34.57
CA VAL A 205 -8.69 12.95 -33.41
C VAL A 205 -8.64 11.69 -32.59
N LEU A 206 -8.54 11.87 -31.27
CA LEU A 206 -8.61 10.84 -30.27
C LEU A 206 -9.88 11.04 -29.44
N ASN A 207 -10.83 10.10 -29.48
CA ASN A 207 -12.02 10.14 -28.67
C ASN A 207 -11.76 9.34 -27.38
N VAL A 208 -12.02 9.97 -26.26
CA VAL A 208 -11.92 9.38 -24.92
C VAL A 208 -13.34 9.33 -24.35
N THR A 209 -13.79 8.14 -23.96
CA THR A 209 -15.09 7.96 -23.28
C THR A 209 -14.87 7.30 -21.92
N ALA A 210 -15.48 7.88 -20.88
CA ALA A 210 -15.52 7.34 -19.53
C ALA A 210 -16.66 7.99 -18.75
N ASN A 211 -17.07 7.41 -17.63
CA ASN A 211 -18.09 8.01 -16.79
C ASN A 211 -17.53 9.21 -16.01
N ASN A 212 -18.24 10.37 -16.10
CA ASN A 212 -17.93 11.58 -15.34
C ASN A 212 -16.47 12.04 -15.43
N ILE A 213 -15.96 12.23 -16.67
CA ILE A 213 -14.63 12.76 -16.93
C ILE A 213 -14.55 14.19 -16.38
N GLN A 214 -13.50 14.47 -15.60
CA GLN A 214 -13.18 15.81 -15.10
C GLN A 214 -12.06 16.46 -15.92
N ASN A 215 -11.02 15.69 -16.25
CA ASN A 215 -9.98 16.12 -17.17
C ASN A 215 -9.28 14.95 -17.87
N VAL A 216 -8.56 15.26 -18.96
CA VAL A 216 -7.71 14.31 -19.69
C VAL A 216 -6.35 14.94 -19.94
N SER A 217 -5.27 14.31 -19.47
CA SER A 217 -3.89 14.70 -19.73
C SER A 217 -3.19 13.66 -20.59
N ILE A 218 -2.34 14.12 -21.52
CA ILE A 218 -1.55 13.28 -22.41
C ILE A 218 -0.07 13.46 -22.09
N PHE A 219 0.63 12.35 -21.89
CA PHE A 219 2.07 12.32 -21.58
C PHE A 219 2.84 11.57 -22.64
N ASP A 220 4.03 12.05 -22.97
CA ASP A 220 5.00 11.29 -23.73
C ASP A 220 5.66 10.20 -22.86
N LEU A 221 6.45 9.31 -23.46
CA LEU A 221 7.12 8.21 -22.73
C LEU A 221 8.21 8.69 -21.75
N THR A 222 8.58 9.98 -21.79
CA THR A 222 9.49 10.57 -20.81
C THR A 222 8.77 11.10 -19.57
N GLY A 223 7.42 11.00 -19.54
CA GLY A 223 6.58 11.52 -18.46
C GLY A 223 6.26 13.01 -18.56
N ARG A 224 6.64 13.67 -19.69
CA ARG A 224 6.31 15.07 -19.93
C ARG A 224 4.88 15.19 -20.42
N GLU A 225 4.08 16.05 -19.76
CA GLU A 225 2.74 16.40 -20.24
C GLU A 225 2.83 17.20 -21.54
N VAL A 226 2.15 16.72 -22.58
CA VAL A 226 2.12 17.30 -23.92
C VAL A 226 0.73 17.80 -24.31
N GLY A 227 -0.28 17.48 -23.52
CA GLY A 227 -1.65 17.98 -23.68
C GLY A 227 -2.46 17.87 -22.40
N HIS A 228 -3.31 18.88 -22.17
CA HIS A 228 -4.24 18.93 -21.05
C HIS A 228 -5.60 19.44 -21.53
N HIS A 229 -6.66 18.72 -21.19
CA HIS A 229 -8.02 19.03 -21.66
C HIS A 229 -8.98 18.92 -20.47
N GLU A 230 -9.47 20.07 -20.02
CA GLU A 230 -10.61 20.11 -19.09
C GLU A 230 -11.88 19.61 -19.80
N ALA A 231 -12.57 18.71 -19.17
CA ALA A 231 -13.77 18.12 -19.73
C ALA A 231 -14.77 17.82 -18.61
N MET A 232 -16.03 18.09 -18.88
CA MET A 232 -17.12 17.67 -18.02
C MET A 232 -18.09 16.82 -18.83
N GLY A 233 -18.19 15.55 -18.49
CA GLY A 233 -19.12 14.63 -19.16
C GLY A 233 -18.54 13.25 -19.37
N ASN A 234 -19.09 12.52 -20.34
CA ASN A 234 -18.72 11.14 -20.57
C ASN A 234 -17.86 10.93 -21.83
N GLU A 235 -17.63 11.99 -22.61
CA GLU A 235 -16.86 11.90 -23.86
C GLU A 235 -16.08 13.18 -24.13
N VAL A 236 -14.85 13.03 -24.60
CA VAL A 236 -13.92 14.10 -24.99
C VAL A 236 -13.27 13.74 -26.30
N ALA A 237 -13.33 14.66 -27.28
CA ALA A 237 -12.59 14.54 -28.54
C ALA A 237 -11.35 15.47 -28.50
N ILE A 238 -10.17 14.90 -28.70
CA ILE A 238 -8.89 15.58 -28.60
C ILE A 238 -8.24 15.62 -29.99
N ASP A 239 -7.89 16.81 -30.45
CA ASP A 239 -7.10 16.98 -31.68
C ASP A 239 -5.64 16.57 -31.41
N VAL A 240 -5.20 15.53 -32.08
CA VAL A 240 -3.83 15.00 -31.98
C VAL A 240 -3.02 15.14 -33.28
N ALA A 241 -3.55 15.85 -34.29
CA ALA A 241 -2.88 16.03 -35.57
C ALA A 241 -1.52 16.75 -35.44
N GLY A 242 -1.33 17.56 -34.39
CA GLY A 242 -0.06 18.26 -34.10
C GLY A 242 0.95 17.47 -33.27
N TYR A 243 0.61 16.27 -32.82
CA TYR A 243 1.50 15.45 -31.99
C TYR A 243 2.52 14.70 -32.85
N GLN A 244 3.69 14.43 -32.29
CA GLN A 244 4.68 13.58 -32.97
C GLN A 244 4.19 12.13 -33.04
N LEU A 245 4.58 11.42 -34.11
CA LEU A 245 4.27 9.99 -34.21
C LEU A 245 4.94 9.20 -33.08
N GLY A 246 4.17 8.36 -32.40
CA GLY A 246 4.72 7.60 -31.28
C GLY A 246 3.67 7.05 -30.31
N LEU A 247 4.15 6.57 -29.17
CA LEU A 247 3.31 6.09 -28.06
C LEU A 247 3.15 7.16 -27.00
N TYR A 248 1.95 7.27 -26.46
CA TYR A 248 1.58 8.21 -25.43
C TYR A 248 0.78 7.51 -24.32
N LEU A 249 0.81 8.08 -23.13
CA LEU A 249 -0.06 7.72 -22.02
C LEU A 249 -1.14 8.79 -21.89
N VAL A 250 -2.40 8.35 -21.86
CA VAL A 250 -3.57 9.20 -21.65
C VAL A 250 -4.09 8.94 -20.24
N ARG A 251 -4.00 9.96 -19.39
CA ARG A 251 -4.51 9.96 -18.02
C ARG A 251 -5.88 10.62 -18.02
N ILE A 252 -6.90 9.87 -17.61
CA ILE A 252 -8.29 10.31 -17.55
C ILE A 252 -8.66 10.43 -16.07
N GLU A 253 -8.98 11.61 -15.62
CA GLU A 253 -9.48 11.84 -14.26
C GLU A 253 -11.01 11.84 -14.29
N THR A 254 -11.61 11.05 -13.43
CA THR A 254 -13.06 10.92 -13.26
C THR A 254 -13.44 11.13 -11.81
N GLU A 255 -14.73 11.32 -11.50
CA GLU A 255 -15.17 11.38 -10.09
C GLU A 255 -14.85 10.10 -9.31
N ALA A 256 -14.71 8.96 -9.99
CA ALA A 256 -14.44 7.68 -9.38
C ALA A 256 -12.92 7.40 -9.21
N GLY A 257 -12.05 8.19 -9.87
CA GLY A 257 -10.59 8.03 -9.81
C GLY A 257 -9.88 8.25 -11.14
N ILE A 258 -8.63 7.79 -11.23
CA ILE A 258 -7.75 8.01 -12.37
C ILE A 258 -7.64 6.73 -13.21
N ILE A 259 -7.79 6.86 -14.53
CA ILE A 259 -7.60 5.78 -15.51
C ILE A 259 -6.44 6.17 -16.43
N VAL A 260 -5.50 5.25 -16.67
CA VAL A 260 -4.40 5.46 -17.62
C VAL A 260 -4.49 4.47 -18.75
N LYS A 261 -4.49 4.98 -19.99
CA LYS A 261 -4.51 4.17 -21.22
C LYS A 261 -3.34 4.52 -22.12
N LYS A 262 -2.87 3.54 -22.89
CA LYS A 262 -1.82 3.70 -23.88
C LYS A 262 -2.42 3.90 -25.27
N VAL A 263 -1.97 4.89 -25.99
CA VAL A 263 -2.39 5.19 -27.36
C VAL A 263 -1.18 5.35 -28.29
N ALA A 264 -1.32 4.91 -29.53
CA ALA A 264 -0.37 5.18 -30.61
C ALA A 264 -0.92 6.33 -31.47
N ILE A 265 -0.08 7.32 -31.81
CA ILE A 265 -0.37 8.38 -32.77
C ILE A 265 0.45 8.12 -34.03
N GLN A 266 -0.22 8.15 -35.19
CA GLN A 266 0.37 7.85 -36.51
C GLN A 266 0.12 8.99 -37.48
#